data_c2cdd7339b613f894b58b47271f0df68
#
_entry.id   c2cdd7339b613f894b58b47271f0df68
#
_cell.length_a   1.000
_cell.length_b   1.000
_cell.length_c   1.000
_cell.angle_alpha   90.00
_cell.angle_beta   90.00
_cell.angle_gamma   90.00
#
_symmetry.space_group_name_H-M   'P 1'
#
loop_
_entity.id
_entity.type
_entity.pdbx_description
1 polymer ?
#
loop_
_entity_poly.entity_id
_entity_poly.type
_entity_poly.pdbx_seq_one_letter_code
_entity_poly.pdbx_strand_id
1 'polypeptide(L)'
;MATFSAAYPGNLKGDPFMNDLRYPIGRFSPGPNPTPETRNRHIEEISGTPARLRRAVAGLTTDQLRTPYRDGGWTVQQVVHHLPDSHLNAYIRFKWAMTEDAPTIKPYDEGAWAALKDSELTPVDVSLTLLESLHARWTVLLRSLKPEDYQHRFTHPESGPHDLDWLLGLYSWHGNHHIAHITSLRERMGW
;
A
#
# COMPACT_ATOMS: atom_id res chain seq x y z
N MET A 1 1.58 -9.91 -14.09
CA MET A 1 1.22 -10.86 -13.02
C MET A 1 2.28 -10.79 -11.93
N ALA A 2 2.00 -10.10 -10.84
CA ALA A 2 2.86 -10.12 -9.65
C ALA A 2 2.35 -11.26 -8.76
N THR A 3 2.89 -12.46 -8.96
CA THR A 3 2.59 -13.63 -8.14
C THR A 3 3.11 -13.41 -6.72
N PHE A 4 2.22 -13.37 -5.75
CA PHE A 4 2.56 -13.52 -4.34
C PHE A 4 3.07 -14.96 -4.12
N SER A 5 4.38 -15.16 -4.22
CA SER A 5 5.00 -16.42 -3.82
C SER A 5 5.36 -16.37 -2.33
N ALA A 6 4.74 -17.24 -1.56
CA ALA A 6 5.04 -17.44 -0.14
C ALA A 6 6.40 -18.15 0.05
N ALA A 7 7.01 -17.84 1.20
CA ALA A 7 8.13 -18.51 1.88
C ALA A 7 9.55 -18.24 1.36
N TYR A 8 10.31 -17.45 2.14
CA TYR A 8 11.77 -17.58 2.21
C TYR A 8 12.23 -17.56 3.67
N PRO A 9 13.12 -18.49 4.09
CA PRO A 9 13.75 -18.47 5.40
C PRO A 9 14.87 -17.42 5.42
N GLY A 10 15.03 -16.76 6.56
CA GLY A 10 16.01 -15.71 6.77
C GLY A 10 17.44 -16.18 6.60
N ASN A 11 18.26 -15.32 5.95
CA ASN A 11 19.69 -15.33 6.12
C ASN A 11 20.24 -13.89 5.99
N LEU A 12 20.70 -13.34 7.12
CA LEU A 12 21.28 -12.01 7.22
C LEU A 12 22.75 -12.05 6.79
N LYS A 13 23.04 -12.01 5.47
CA LYS A 13 24.32 -11.53 4.92
C LYS A 13 24.16 -11.30 3.41
N GLY A 14 24.10 -10.02 2.98
CA GLY A 14 24.16 -9.64 1.58
C GLY A 14 22.88 -10.00 0.81
N ASP A 15 21.76 -9.35 1.16
CA ASP A 15 20.50 -9.50 0.42
C ASP A 15 20.71 -9.04 -1.03
N PRO A 16 20.67 -9.94 -2.03
CA PRO A 16 20.82 -9.58 -3.44
C PRO A 16 19.69 -8.66 -3.93
N PHE A 17 18.68 -8.38 -3.09
CA PHE A 17 17.55 -7.51 -3.38
C PHE A 17 17.75 -6.05 -2.96
N MET A 18 18.88 -5.68 -2.34
CA MET A 18 19.16 -4.28 -1.96
C MET A 18 19.19 -3.29 -3.15
N ASN A 19 19.18 -3.80 -4.40
CA ASN A 19 19.06 -3.01 -5.62
C ASN A 19 17.84 -3.36 -6.48
N ASP A 20 16.86 -4.14 -5.97
CA ASP A 20 15.66 -4.44 -6.72
C ASP A 20 14.68 -3.26 -6.65
N LEU A 21 14.63 -2.46 -7.70
CA LEU A 21 13.75 -1.30 -7.82
C LEU A 21 12.26 -1.63 -7.66
N ARG A 22 11.88 -2.92 -7.73
CA ARG A 22 10.51 -3.38 -7.45
C ARG A 22 10.21 -3.37 -5.95
N TYR A 23 11.24 -3.45 -5.10
CA TYR A 23 11.09 -3.54 -3.65
C TYR A 23 12.09 -2.63 -2.94
N PRO A 24 11.96 -1.31 -3.10
CA PRO A 24 12.94 -0.35 -2.59
C PRO A 24 13.10 -0.36 -1.06
N ILE A 25 12.12 -0.87 -0.34
CA ILE A 25 12.14 -1.07 1.13
C ILE A 25 12.04 -2.55 1.53
N GLY A 26 12.39 -3.47 0.63
CA GLY A 26 12.21 -4.90 0.83
C GLY A 26 10.76 -5.37 0.65
N ARG A 27 10.56 -6.70 0.71
CA ARG A 27 9.23 -7.31 0.62
C ARG A 27 8.49 -7.21 1.95
N PHE A 28 7.16 -7.20 1.90
CA PHE A 28 6.35 -7.33 3.11
C PHE A 28 6.66 -8.69 3.77
N SER A 29 6.93 -8.63 5.06
CA SER A 29 7.06 -9.79 5.93
C SER A 29 6.22 -9.54 7.18
N PRO A 30 5.17 -10.33 7.43
CA PRO A 30 4.42 -10.20 8.66
C PRO A 30 5.35 -10.47 9.84
N GLY A 31 5.39 -9.53 10.78
CA GLY A 31 6.10 -9.71 12.04
C GLY A 31 5.41 -10.74 12.95
N PRO A 32 5.99 -11.02 14.14
CA PRO A 32 5.28 -11.76 15.18
C PRO A 32 3.99 -11.03 15.58
N ASN A 33 3.11 -11.71 16.33
CA ASN A 33 1.84 -11.15 16.79
C ASN A 33 2.00 -9.69 17.25
N PRO A 34 1.30 -8.73 16.64
CA PRO A 34 1.54 -7.32 16.91
C PRO A 34 1.08 -6.94 18.31
N THR A 35 1.93 -6.20 19.01
CA THR A 35 1.58 -5.57 20.30
C THR A 35 0.69 -4.32 20.06
N PRO A 36 0.03 -3.78 21.09
CA PRO A 36 -0.69 -2.52 20.97
C PRO A 36 0.18 -1.38 20.40
N GLU A 37 1.45 -1.32 20.80
CA GLU A 37 2.41 -0.31 20.31
C GLU A 37 2.70 -0.50 18.82
N THR A 38 2.82 -1.76 18.37
CA THR A 38 3.01 -2.08 16.94
C THR A 38 1.78 -1.69 16.12
N ARG A 39 0.56 -1.99 16.61
CA ARG A 39 -0.69 -1.55 15.95
C ARG A 39 -0.77 -0.04 15.86
N ASN A 40 -0.49 0.66 16.95
CA ASN A 40 -0.48 2.13 16.96
C ASN A 40 0.50 2.69 15.94
N ARG A 41 1.72 2.15 15.86
CA ARG A 41 2.70 2.57 14.85
C ARG A 41 2.17 2.35 13.43
N HIS A 42 1.55 1.20 13.13
CA HIS A 42 0.96 0.95 11.80
C HIS A 42 -0.18 1.91 11.49
N ILE A 43 -1.03 2.24 12.46
CA ILE A 43 -2.10 3.23 12.31
C ILE A 43 -1.53 4.61 12.00
N GLU A 44 -0.48 5.04 12.71
CA GLU A 44 0.18 6.33 12.45
C GLU A 44 0.86 6.35 11.07
N GLU A 45 1.47 5.24 10.64
CA GLU A 45 2.03 5.10 9.28
C GLU A 45 0.93 5.23 8.21
N ILE A 46 -0.20 4.56 8.38
CA ILE A 46 -1.35 4.69 7.49
C ILE A 46 -1.87 6.14 7.52
N SER A 47 -2.07 6.71 8.70
CA SER A 47 -2.56 8.09 8.87
C SER A 47 -1.68 9.11 8.15
N GLY A 48 -0.36 8.93 8.22
CA GLY A 48 0.62 9.84 7.61
C GLY A 48 0.86 9.63 6.11
N THR A 49 0.39 8.52 5.54
CA THR A 49 0.66 8.16 4.13
C THR A 49 0.24 9.26 3.13
N PRO A 50 -0.96 9.89 3.21
CA PRO A 50 -1.34 10.92 2.25
C PRO A 50 -0.39 12.12 2.24
N ALA A 51 -0.01 12.59 3.41
CA ALA A 51 0.91 13.73 3.53
C ALA A 51 2.32 13.38 3.00
N ARG A 52 2.80 12.15 3.23
CA ARG A 52 4.07 11.67 2.68
C ARG A 52 4.02 11.55 1.17
N LEU A 53 2.91 11.00 0.60
CA LEU A 53 2.75 10.89 -0.84
C LEU A 53 2.70 12.28 -1.50
N ARG A 54 1.94 13.22 -0.94
CA ARG A 54 1.87 14.60 -1.45
C ARG A 54 3.24 15.26 -1.48
N ARG A 55 4.05 15.09 -0.43
CA ARG A 55 5.45 15.58 -0.40
C ARG A 55 6.33 14.88 -1.44
N ALA A 56 6.16 13.55 -1.63
CA ALA A 56 6.95 12.80 -2.58
C ALA A 56 6.76 13.25 -4.02
N VAL A 57 5.59 13.79 -4.39
CA VAL A 57 5.30 14.28 -5.75
C VAL A 57 5.36 15.81 -5.87
N ALA A 58 5.59 16.53 -4.77
CA ALA A 58 5.62 17.98 -4.79
C ALA A 58 6.69 18.51 -5.76
N GLY A 59 6.30 19.46 -6.61
CA GLY A 59 7.21 20.12 -7.57
C GLY A 59 7.55 19.29 -8.81
N LEU A 60 7.02 18.06 -8.95
CA LEU A 60 7.23 17.28 -10.17
C LEU A 60 6.46 17.89 -11.35
N THR A 61 7.12 17.97 -12.49
CA THR A 61 6.51 18.37 -13.76
C THR A 61 5.65 17.23 -14.33
N THR A 62 4.84 17.54 -15.33
CA THR A 62 4.04 16.53 -16.05
C THR A 62 4.90 15.43 -16.65
N ASP A 63 6.07 15.75 -17.20
CA ASP A 63 6.97 14.76 -17.79
C ASP A 63 7.58 13.85 -16.70
N GLN A 64 7.93 14.42 -15.55
CA GLN A 64 8.41 13.64 -14.39
C GLN A 64 7.31 12.74 -13.83
N LEU A 65 6.06 13.20 -13.78
CA LEU A 65 4.92 12.35 -13.38
C LEU A 65 4.68 11.19 -14.36
N ARG A 66 5.00 11.34 -15.64
CA ARG A 66 4.90 10.29 -16.67
C ARG A 66 6.12 9.37 -16.74
N THR A 67 7.16 9.64 -15.97
CA THR A 67 8.36 8.81 -15.94
C THR A 67 8.10 7.53 -15.15
N PRO A 68 8.41 6.33 -15.70
CA PRO A 68 8.32 5.08 -14.99
C PRO A 68 9.36 5.01 -13.84
N TYR A 69 8.97 4.47 -12.68
CA TYR A 69 9.90 4.34 -11.55
C TYR A 69 11.03 3.31 -11.81
N ARG A 70 10.85 2.44 -12.79
CA ARG A 70 11.85 1.50 -13.36
C ARG A 70 11.43 1.09 -14.77
N ASP A 71 12.31 0.42 -15.51
CA ASP A 71 11.99 -0.17 -16.81
C ASP A 71 10.81 -1.15 -16.71
N GLY A 72 9.79 -0.93 -17.55
CA GLY A 72 8.54 -1.70 -17.54
C GLY A 72 7.71 -1.56 -16.26
N GLY A 73 8.03 -0.61 -15.40
CA GLY A 73 7.25 -0.26 -14.21
C GLY A 73 6.16 0.77 -14.50
N TRP A 74 5.34 1.04 -13.49
CA TRP A 74 4.36 2.12 -13.54
C TRP A 74 5.02 3.50 -13.54
N THR A 75 4.38 4.46 -14.16
CA THR A 75 4.74 5.87 -14.02
C THR A 75 4.45 6.36 -12.60
N VAL A 76 5.11 7.46 -12.20
CA VAL A 76 4.80 8.13 -10.92
C VAL A 76 3.31 8.43 -10.80
N GLN A 77 2.68 8.92 -11.89
CA GLN A 77 1.25 9.21 -11.94
C GLN A 77 0.41 7.95 -11.65
N GLN A 78 0.71 6.81 -12.29
CA GLN A 78 0.02 5.54 -12.02
C GLN A 78 0.19 5.08 -10.58
N VAL A 79 1.37 5.24 -9.99
CA VAL A 79 1.61 4.94 -8.56
C VAL A 79 0.73 5.81 -7.66
N VAL A 80 0.58 7.11 -7.99
CA VAL A 80 -0.29 8.01 -7.21
C VAL A 80 -1.76 7.61 -7.30
N HIS A 81 -2.23 7.19 -8.48
CA HIS A 81 -3.63 6.75 -8.66
C HIS A 81 -3.89 5.38 -8.04
N HIS A 82 -2.90 4.47 -8.10
CA HIS A 82 -3.00 3.14 -7.49
C HIS A 82 -3.19 3.19 -5.96
N LEU A 83 -2.58 4.15 -5.27
CA LEU A 83 -2.67 4.20 -3.80
C LEU A 83 -4.11 4.35 -3.27
N PRO A 84 -4.93 5.32 -3.72
CA PRO A 84 -6.32 5.37 -3.28
C PRO A 84 -7.13 4.14 -3.71
N ASP A 85 -6.91 3.58 -4.90
CA ASP A 85 -7.60 2.37 -5.36
C ASP A 85 -7.34 1.19 -4.43
N SER A 86 -6.08 0.93 -4.12
CA SER A 86 -5.66 -0.15 -3.25
C SER A 86 -6.13 0.06 -1.81
N HIS A 87 -5.96 1.27 -1.28
CA HIS A 87 -6.32 1.57 0.11
C HIS A 87 -7.84 1.63 0.32
N LEU A 88 -8.64 2.00 -0.70
CA LEU A 88 -10.09 1.88 -0.68
C LEU A 88 -10.52 0.40 -0.58
N ASN A 89 -9.91 -0.48 -1.35
CA ASN A 89 -10.14 -1.93 -1.24
C ASN A 89 -9.81 -2.44 0.16
N ALA A 90 -8.69 -2.00 0.77
CA ALA A 90 -8.35 -2.37 2.14
C ALA A 90 -9.38 -1.90 3.15
N TYR A 91 -9.79 -0.63 3.06
CA TYR A 91 -10.83 -0.06 3.93
C TYR A 91 -12.15 -0.86 3.85
N ILE A 92 -12.56 -1.25 2.66
CA ILE A 92 -13.75 -2.09 2.45
C ILE A 92 -13.54 -3.47 3.07
N ARG A 93 -12.36 -4.09 2.90
CA ARG A 93 -12.02 -5.39 3.51
C ARG A 93 -12.06 -5.34 5.04
N PHE A 94 -11.58 -4.27 5.66
CA PHE A 94 -11.74 -4.05 7.11
C PHE A 94 -13.22 -4.05 7.51
N LYS A 95 -14.08 -3.35 6.76
CA LYS A 95 -15.51 -3.29 7.06
C LYS A 95 -16.18 -4.64 6.90
N TRP A 96 -15.89 -5.39 5.85
CA TRP A 96 -16.43 -6.73 5.67
C TRP A 96 -16.01 -7.67 6.81
N ALA A 97 -14.72 -7.73 7.13
CA ALA A 97 -14.24 -8.60 8.22
C ALA A 97 -14.86 -8.23 9.58
N MET A 98 -15.20 -6.95 9.81
CA MET A 98 -15.88 -6.50 11.03
C MET A 98 -17.39 -6.77 11.05
N THR A 99 -18.02 -7.04 9.92
CA THR A 99 -19.49 -7.14 9.82
C THR A 99 -20.00 -8.49 9.31
N GLU A 100 -19.09 -9.34 8.84
CA GLU A 100 -19.41 -10.65 8.28
C GLU A 100 -18.48 -11.72 8.91
N ASP A 101 -18.91 -12.97 8.91
CA ASP A 101 -18.12 -14.09 9.44
C ASP A 101 -17.12 -14.58 8.38
N ALA A 102 -15.84 -14.29 8.58
CA ALA A 102 -14.72 -14.70 7.74
C ALA A 102 -14.99 -14.58 6.21
N PRO A 103 -15.42 -13.38 5.71
CA PRO A 103 -15.82 -13.22 4.32
C PRO A 103 -14.70 -13.51 3.34
N THR A 104 -15.04 -14.03 2.17
CA THR A 104 -14.11 -14.10 1.04
C THR A 104 -14.11 -12.75 0.32
N ILE A 105 -12.97 -12.09 0.27
CA ILE A 105 -12.82 -10.79 -0.39
C ILE A 105 -12.66 -10.96 -1.90
N LYS A 106 -13.03 -9.92 -2.66
CA LYS A 106 -12.79 -9.87 -4.09
C LYS A 106 -11.40 -9.29 -4.39
N PRO A 107 -10.48 -10.04 -5.05
CA PRO A 107 -9.26 -9.47 -5.59
C PRO A 107 -9.56 -8.62 -6.82
N TYR A 108 -8.62 -7.79 -7.24
CA TYR A 108 -8.69 -7.02 -8.47
C TYR A 108 -7.33 -7.05 -9.18
N ASP A 109 -7.33 -6.86 -10.49
CA ASP A 109 -6.11 -6.77 -11.31
C ASP A 109 -5.59 -5.32 -11.25
N GLU A 110 -4.57 -5.09 -10.43
CA GLU A 110 -3.97 -3.75 -10.22
C GLU A 110 -3.35 -3.22 -11.51
N GLY A 111 -2.77 -4.10 -12.33
CA GLY A 111 -2.18 -3.73 -13.61
C GLY A 111 -3.23 -3.27 -14.61
N ALA A 112 -4.35 -4.01 -14.70
CA ALA A 112 -5.47 -3.63 -15.56
C ALA A 112 -6.10 -2.29 -15.10
N TRP A 113 -6.24 -2.07 -13.78
CA TRP A 113 -6.75 -0.80 -13.26
C TRP A 113 -5.80 0.36 -13.56
N ALA A 114 -4.50 0.20 -13.32
CA ALA A 114 -3.50 1.23 -13.61
C ALA A 114 -3.39 1.57 -15.12
N ALA A 115 -3.89 0.70 -16.00
CA ALA A 115 -3.94 0.92 -17.45
C ALA A 115 -5.24 1.61 -17.93
N LEU A 116 -6.20 1.85 -17.06
CA LEU A 116 -7.44 2.55 -17.40
C LEU A 116 -7.18 4.04 -17.70
N LYS A 117 -8.06 4.63 -18.50
CA LYS A 117 -7.90 6.01 -18.98
C LYS A 117 -7.97 7.07 -17.87
N ASP A 118 -8.65 6.80 -16.78
CA ASP A 118 -8.68 7.69 -15.61
C ASP A 118 -7.29 7.85 -14.97
N SER A 119 -6.47 6.79 -14.93
CA SER A 119 -5.08 6.86 -14.47
C SER A 119 -4.17 7.71 -15.40
N GLU A 120 -4.55 7.92 -16.66
CA GLU A 120 -3.82 8.77 -17.60
C GLU A 120 -4.33 10.22 -17.59
N LEU A 121 -5.65 10.40 -17.51
CA LEU A 121 -6.32 11.68 -17.77
C LEU A 121 -6.60 12.49 -16.51
N THR A 122 -6.66 11.85 -15.34
CA THR A 122 -6.97 12.55 -14.10
C THR A 122 -5.73 13.22 -13.51
N PRO A 123 -5.82 14.50 -13.11
CA PRO A 123 -4.74 15.13 -12.37
C PRO A 123 -4.45 14.43 -11.05
N VAL A 124 -3.17 14.29 -10.70
CA VAL A 124 -2.74 13.57 -9.46
C VAL A 124 -3.35 14.15 -8.18
N ASP A 125 -3.64 15.47 -8.15
CA ASP A 125 -4.26 16.11 -6.99
C ASP A 125 -5.64 15.55 -6.64
N VAL A 126 -6.39 15.02 -7.61
CA VAL A 126 -7.68 14.35 -7.37
C VAL A 126 -7.46 13.10 -6.53
N SER A 127 -6.49 12.26 -6.90
CA SER A 127 -6.17 11.03 -6.15
C SER A 127 -5.49 11.31 -4.81
N LEU A 128 -4.68 12.36 -4.71
CA LEU A 128 -4.11 12.81 -3.43
C LEU A 128 -5.23 13.22 -2.45
N THR A 129 -6.22 13.98 -2.92
CA THR A 129 -7.38 14.42 -2.11
C THR A 129 -8.27 13.24 -1.74
N LEU A 130 -8.51 12.31 -2.68
CA LEU A 130 -9.26 11.09 -2.42
C LEU A 130 -8.58 10.24 -1.32
N LEU A 131 -7.26 10.03 -1.43
CA LEU A 131 -6.49 9.28 -0.44
C LEU A 131 -6.52 9.96 0.93
N GLU A 132 -6.39 11.28 0.98
CA GLU A 132 -6.45 12.07 2.22
C GLU A 132 -7.80 11.88 2.93
N SER A 133 -8.91 12.04 2.20
CA SER A 133 -10.27 11.86 2.73
C SER A 133 -10.54 10.42 3.19
N LEU A 134 -10.08 9.45 2.39
CA LEU A 134 -10.17 8.03 2.71
C LEU A 134 -9.42 7.71 4.01
N HIS A 135 -8.16 8.15 4.12
CA HIS A 135 -7.32 7.85 5.27
C HIS A 135 -7.80 8.56 6.54
N ALA A 136 -8.31 9.79 6.44
CA ALA A 136 -8.94 10.47 7.57
C ALA A 136 -10.08 9.61 8.16
N ARG A 137 -10.94 9.09 7.29
CA ARG A 137 -12.06 8.23 7.72
C ARG A 137 -11.60 6.85 8.17
N TRP A 138 -10.65 6.23 7.48
CA TRP A 138 -10.12 4.90 7.83
C TRP A 138 -9.39 4.92 9.17
N THR A 139 -8.59 5.94 9.45
CA THR A 139 -7.88 6.09 10.71
C THR A 139 -8.85 6.19 11.91
N VAL A 140 -10.01 6.85 11.74
CA VAL A 140 -11.07 6.85 12.77
C VAL A 140 -11.56 5.43 13.04
N LEU A 141 -11.83 4.63 11.99
CA LEU A 141 -12.21 3.22 12.14
C LEU A 141 -11.12 2.45 12.89
N LEU A 142 -9.86 2.50 12.40
CA LEU A 142 -8.74 1.76 12.99
C LEU A 142 -8.54 2.07 14.48
N ARG A 143 -8.62 3.35 14.87
CA ARG A 143 -8.48 3.79 16.28
C ARG A 143 -9.68 3.41 17.14
N SER A 144 -10.84 3.12 16.57
CA SER A 144 -12.03 2.69 17.32
C SER A 144 -12.06 1.18 17.59
N LEU A 145 -11.22 0.39 16.91
CA LEU A 145 -11.17 -1.06 17.09
C LEU A 145 -10.48 -1.42 18.41
N LYS A 146 -11.05 -2.44 19.08
CA LYS A 146 -10.46 -3.03 20.28
C LYS A 146 -9.40 -4.08 19.86
N PRO A 147 -8.50 -4.48 20.77
CA PRO A 147 -7.48 -5.49 20.48
C PRO A 147 -8.03 -6.81 19.91
N GLU A 148 -9.19 -7.27 20.38
CA GLU A 148 -9.87 -8.47 19.91
C GLU A 148 -10.42 -8.34 18.49
N ASP A 149 -10.81 -7.14 18.06
CA ASP A 149 -11.37 -6.88 16.73
C ASP A 149 -10.33 -7.16 15.63
N TYR A 150 -9.03 -6.98 15.92
CA TYR A 150 -7.96 -7.26 14.97
C TYR A 150 -7.78 -8.77 14.67
N GLN A 151 -8.42 -9.66 15.43
CA GLN A 151 -8.43 -11.11 15.20
C GLN A 151 -9.53 -11.55 14.20
N HIS A 152 -10.43 -10.64 13.80
CA HIS A 152 -11.41 -10.92 12.75
C HIS A 152 -10.71 -11.35 11.46
N ARG A 153 -11.24 -12.40 10.84
CA ARG A 153 -10.61 -13.04 9.68
C ARG A 153 -11.35 -12.70 8.39
N PHE A 154 -10.63 -12.82 7.30
CA PHE A 154 -11.16 -12.86 5.94
C PHE A 154 -10.33 -13.82 5.10
N THR A 155 -10.86 -14.28 3.97
CA THR A 155 -10.14 -15.13 3.02
C THR A 155 -9.82 -14.36 1.75
N HIS A 156 -8.54 -14.28 1.41
CA HIS A 156 -8.11 -13.82 0.10
C HIS A 156 -8.00 -15.01 -0.84
N PRO A 157 -8.64 -15.01 -2.03
CA PRO A 157 -8.68 -16.18 -2.93
C PRO A 157 -7.29 -16.72 -3.32
N GLU A 158 -6.28 -15.86 -3.41
CA GLU A 158 -4.94 -16.22 -3.84
C GLU A 158 -3.98 -16.53 -2.69
N SER A 159 -4.06 -15.80 -1.56
CA SER A 159 -3.12 -15.93 -0.44
C SER A 159 -3.70 -16.63 0.79
N GLY A 160 -4.98 -17.00 0.75
CA GLY A 160 -5.64 -17.73 1.81
C GLY A 160 -6.19 -16.87 2.96
N PRO A 161 -6.41 -17.46 4.14
CA PRO A 161 -6.98 -16.79 5.30
C PRO A 161 -5.96 -15.84 5.97
N HIS A 162 -6.42 -14.65 6.33
CA HIS A 162 -5.68 -13.63 7.06
C HIS A 162 -6.58 -13.02 8.14
N ASP A 163 -5.97 -12.29 9.07
CA ASP A 163 -6.67 -11.45 10.04
C ASP A 163 -6.46 -9.96 9.77
N LEU A 164 -7.14 -9.12 10.54
CA LEU A 164 -7.02 -7.65 10.40
C LEU A 164 -5.67 -7.11 10.88
N ASP A 165 -4.97 -7.82 11.78
CA ASP A 165 -3.60 -7.45 12.17
C ASP A 165 -2.63 -7.60 10.99
N TRP A 166 -2.73 -8.70 10.25
CA TRP A 166 -1.95 -8.90 9.04
C TRP A 166 -2.26 -7.82 7.99
N LEU A 167 -3.54 -7.50 7.79
CA LEU A 167 -3.96 -6.49 6.82
C LEU A 167 -3.48 -5.08 7.21
N LEU A 168 -3.52 -4.75 8.50
CA LEU A 168 -3.00 -3.49 9.04
C LEU A 168 -1.49 -3.35 8.75
N GLY A 169 -0.71 -4.40 9.06
CA GLY A 169 0.72 -4.43 8.78
C GLY A 169 1.04 -4.31 7.30
N LEU A 170 0.29 -5.04 6.45
CA LEU A 170 0.44 -4.98 5.00
C LEU A 170 0.24 -3.56 4.47
N TYR A 171 -0.80 -2.85 4.89
CA TYR A 171 -1.10 -1.53 4.36
C TYR A 171 -0.27 -0.41 4.97
N SER A 172 0.28 -0.60 6.17
CA SER A 172 1.36 0.24 6.71
C SER A 172 2.62 0.14 5.83
N TRP A 173 3.01 -1.08 5.45
CA TRP A 173 4.13 -1.33 4.52
C TRP A 173 3.82 -0.83 3.10
N HIS A 174 2.62 -1.10 2.55
CA HIS A 174 2.24 -0.82 1.18
C HIS A 174 2.31 0.68 0.83
N GLY A 175 1.80 1.54 1.71
CA GLY A 175 1.91 2.99 1.52
C GLY A 175 3.37 3.46 1.45
N ASN A 176 4.21 2.98 2.37
CA ASN A 176 5.63 3.31 2.41
C ASN A 176 6.38 2.74 1.18
N HIS A 177 6.04 1.55 0.74
CA HIS A 177 6.62 0.89 -0.42
C HIS A 177 6.40 1.69 -1.70
N HIS A 178 5.18 2.14 -1.97
CA HIS A 178 4.89 2.93 -3.16
C HIS A 178 5.44 4.36 -3.09
N ILE A 179 5.49 4.97 -1.92
CA ILE A 179 6.18 6.25 -1.72
C ILE A 179 7.67 6.08 -2.01
N ALA A 180 8.28 4.98 -1.58
CA ALA A 180 9.69 4.70 -1.83
C ALA A 180 10.01 4.48 -3.33
N HIS A 181 9.09 3.95 -4.14
CA HIS A 181 9.26 3.94 -5.60
C HIS A 181 9.48 5.34 -6.15
N ILE A 182 8.68 6.32 -5.70
CA ILE A 182 8.77 7.71 -6.16
C ILE A 182 10.02 8.39 -5.62
N THR A 183 10.29 8.30 -4.32
CA THR A 183 11.43 8.99 -3.71
C THR A 183 12.77 8.43 -4.19
N SER A 184 12.89 7.11 -4.37
CA SER A 184 14.10 6.49 -4.93
C SER A 184 14.30 6.85 -6.41
N LEU A 185 13.20 7.03 -7.19
CA LEU A 185 13.31 7.54 -8.56
C LEU A 185 13.84 8.97 -8.54
N ARG A 186 13.27 9.86 -7.71
CA ARG A 186 13.71 11.26 -7.58
C ARG A 186 15.19 11.36 -7.22
N GLU A 187 15.63 10.55 -6.27
CA GLU A 187 17.03 10.50 -5.85
C GLU A 187 17.95 10.09 -7.00
N ARG A 188 17.61 9.03 -7.75
CA ARG A 188 18.41 8.58 -8.91
C ARG A 188 18.44 9.58 -10.05
N MET A 189 17.38 10.37 -10.23
CA MET A 189 17.24 11.35 -11.31
C MET A 189 17.70 12.76 -10.91
N GLY A 190 18.02 12.99 -9.63
CA GLY A 190 18.41 14.30 -9.12
C GLY A 190 17.27 15.33 -9.08
N TRP A 191 16.04 14.91 -8.79
CA TRP A 191 14.83 15.76 -8.76
C TRP A 191 14.49 16.25 -7.37
#